data_e1699b5721b4e62d497a7f499a9a956a
#
_entry.id   e1699b5721b4e62d497a7f499a9a956a
#
_cell.length_a   1.000
_cell.length_b   1.000
_cell.length_c   1.000
_cell.angle_alpha   90.00
_cell.angle_beta   90.00
_cell.angle_gamma   90.00
#
_symmetry.space_group_name_H-M   'P 1'
#
loop_
_entity.id
_entity.type
_entity.pdbx_description
1 polymer ?
#
loop_
_entity_poly.entity_id
_entity_poly.type
_entity_poly.pdbx_seq_one_letter_code
_entity_poly.pdbx_strand_id
1 'polypeptide(L)'
;MTLTEPPALQPQQDSGRSGRRRPPRTPKGRQIDPQALADVQALLIDRPRRRDLLIEHLHLIQDHYGHISAAHLAALASEMKLALTEVYEVATFYAHFDVVKESEAPPPPVTVRVCDSLSCALAGSERLLEQVSKRLGQGVRVVRAPCMGACDRAPACA
;
A
#
# COMPACT_ATOMS: atom_id res chain seq x y z
N MET A 1 -4.29 68.41 -58.66
CA MET A 1 -4.34 66.99 -58.22
C MET A 1 -3.14 66.76 -57.31
N THR A 2 -3.36 66.90 -56.03
CA THR A 2 -2.36 66.70 -54.98
C THR A 2 -2.52 65.32 -54.37
N LEU A 3 -1.54 64.47 -54.61
CA LEU A 3 -1.53 63.11 -54.00
C LEU A 3 -1.10 63.22 -52.54
N THR A 4 -2.02 62.86 -51.64
CA THR A 4 -1.78 62.80 -50.20
C THR A 4 -1.09 61.47 -49.86
N GLU A 5 0.11 61.53 -49.32
CA GLU A 5 0.88 60.36 -48.83
C GLU A 5 0.15 59.72 -47.63
N PRO A 6 0.11 58.37 -47.53
CA PRO A 6 -0.44 57.71 -46.35
C PRO A 6 0.51 57.81 -45.17
N PRO A 7 -0.02 57.84 -43.94
CA PRO A 7 0.80 57.95 -42.71
C PRO A 7 1.63 56.70 -42.48
N ALA A 8 2.88 56.90 -42.10
CA ALA A 8 3.81 55.86 -41.74
C ALA A 8 3.32 55.01 -40.52
N LEU A 9 3.33 53.69 -40.67
CA LEU A 9 3.06 52.74 -39.62
C LEU A 9 4.12 52.80 -38.52
N GLN A 10 3.75 53.20 -37.32
CA GLN A 10 4.58 53.15 -36.14
C GLN A 10 4.82 51.70 -35.70
N PRO A 11 6.04 51.30 -35.32
CA PRO A 11 6.29 49.97 -34.80
C PRO A 11 5.59 49.78 -33.45
N GLN A 12 4.72 48.77 -33.35
CA GLN A 12 4.08 48.36 -32.10
C GLN A 12 5.17 47.86 -31.15
N GLN A 13 5.30 48.54 -30.01
CA GLN A 13 6.14 48.10 -28.89
C GLN A 13 5.56 46.78 -28.35
N ASP A 14 6.32 45.73 -28.56
CA ASP A 14 6.05 44.37 -28.00
C ASP A 14 6.17 44.49 -26.47
N SER A 15 5.02 44.61 -25.80
CA SER A 15 4.95 44.60 -24.34
C SER A 15 5.38 43.21 -23.88
N GLY A 16 6.60 43.13 -23.35
CA GLY A 16 7.22 41.89 -22.83
C GLY A 16 6.26 41.08 -21.99
N ARG A 17 5.85 39.94 -22.51
CA ARG A 17 5.19 38.89 -21.76
C ARG A 17 6.09 38.50 -20.58
N SER A 18 5.83 39.10 -19.43
CA SER A 18 6.36 38.62 -18.15
C SER A 18 6.04 37.15 -18.03
N GLY A 19 7.04 36.33 -18.31
CA GLY A 19 6.93 34.86 -18.15
C GLY A 19 6.58 34.56 -16.70
N ARG A 20 5.29 34.31 -16.42
CA ARG A 20 4.88 33.75 -15.14
C ARG A 20 5.70 32.51 -14.90
N ARG A 21 6.69 32.56 -14.01
CA ARG A 21 7.42 31.40 -13.50
C ARG A 21 6.36 30.42 -13.00
N ARG A 22 6.22 29.30 -13.70
CA ARG A 22 5.39 28.19 -13.21
C ARG A 22 5.87 27.86 -11.80
N PRO A 23 4.97 27.84 -10.80
CA PRO A 23 5.36 27.38 -9.47
C PRO A 23 5.98 25.97 -9.59
N PRO A 24 6.98 25.66 -8.76
CA PRO A 24 7.58 24.32 -8.78
C PRO A 24 6.46 23.30 -8.65
N ARG A 25 6.44 22.34 -9.59
CA ARG A 25 5.45 21.26 -9.57
C ARG A 25 5.74 20.44 -8.31
N THR A 26 4.89 20.55 -7.31
CA THR A 26 4.90 19.58 -6.20
C THR A 26 4.74 18.20 -6.81
N PRO A 27 5.60 17.23 -6.46
CA PRO A 27 5.47 15.88 -6.98
C PRO A 27 4.05 15.38 -6.68
N LYS A 28 3.34 14.92 -7.71
CA LYS A 28 2.03 14.33 -7.55
C LYS A 28 2.22 12.90 -7.04
N GLY A 29 1.46 12.53 -6.02
CA GLY A 29 1.49 11.20 -5.42
C GLY A 29 2.22 11.17 -4.07
N ARG A 30 2.22 9.97 -3.47
CA ARG A 30 2.90 9.75 -2.19
C ARG A 30 4.40 9.89 -2.37
N GLN A 31 5.03 10.68 -1.49
CA GLN A 31 6.48 10.76 -1.42
C GLN A 31 7.00 9.42 -0.86
N ILE A 32 8.08 8.91 -1.46
CA ILE A 32 8.72 7.69 -1.00
C ILE A 32 9.60 8.06 0.20
N ASP A 33 9.38 7.39 1.32
CA ASP A 33 10.25 7.52 2.48
C ASP A 33 11.62 6.90 2.17
N PRO A 34 12.73 7.64 2.30
CA PRO A 34 14.07 7.13 2.01
C PRO A 34 14.46 5.94 2.89
N GLN A 35 14.02 5.91 4.15
CA GLN A 35 14.31 4.81 5.05
C GLN A 35 13.58 3.54 4.62
N ALA A 36 12.27 3.63 4.38
CA ALA A 36 11.48 2.50 3.90
C ALA A 36 12.00 1.97 2.54
N LEU A 37 12.51 2.86 1.68
CA LEU A 37 13.14 2.44 0.43
C LEU A 37 14.43 1.64 0.68
N ALA A 38 15.30 2.12 1.56
CA ALA A 38 16.53 1.40 1.93
C ALA A 38 16.22 0.04 2.57
N ASP A 39 15.21 -0.02 3.42
CA ASP A 39 14.76 -1.24 4.09
C ASP A 39 14.27 -2.28 3.07
N VAL A 40 13.42 -1.86 2.12
CA VAL A 40 12.93 -2.76 1.05
C VAL A 40 14.07 -3.20 0.14
N GLN A 41 14.99 -2.30 -0.22
CA GLN A 41 16.15 -2.65 -1.04
C GLN A 41 17.04 -3.68 -0.36
N ALA A 42 17.25 -3.54 0.95
CA ALA A 42 18.04 -4.48 1.75
C ALA A 42 17.38 -5.88 1.80
N LEU A 43 16.05 -5.95 1.94
CA LEU A 43 15.32 -7.22 1.92
C LEU A 43 15.32 -7.90 0.55
N LEU A 44 15.35 -7.10 -0.52
CA LEU A 44 15.25 -7.60 -1.89
C LEU A 44 16.62 -7.80 -2.59
N ILE A 45 17.72 -7.68 -1.88
CA ILE A 45 19.12 -7.50 -2.39
C ILE A 45 19.39 -8.22 -3.73
N ASP A 46 19.25 -9.53 -3.79
CA ASP A 46 19.53 -10.38 -4.97
C ASP A 46 18.28 -10.91 -5.66
N ARG A 47 17.08 -10.40 -5.30
CA ARG A 47 15.82 -10.89 -5.86
C ARG A 47 15.41 -10.09 -7.08
N PRO A 48 14.95 -10.73 -8.16
CA PRO A 48 14.49 -10.01 -9.35
C PRO A 48 13.22 -9.21 -9.05
N ARG A 49 13.15 -7.95 -9.58
CA ARG A 49 11.98 -7.05 -9.42
C ARG A 49 10.93 -7.35 -10.50
N ARG A 50 10.50 -8.60 -10.58
CA ARG A 50 9.50 -9.06 -11.56
C ARG A 50 8.10 -8.96 -10.95
N ARG A 51 7.11 -8.58 -11.77
CA ARG A 51 5.71 -8.42 -11.34
C ARG A 51 5.11 -9.68 -10.72
N ASP A 52 5.44 -10.83 -11.26
CA ASP A 52 4.97 -12.14 -10.78
C ASP A 52 5.50 -12.52 -9.38
N LEU A 53 6.53 -11.83 -8.89
CA LEU A 53 7.10 -12.02 -7.55
C LEU A 53 6.55 -11.01 -6.51
N LEU A 54 5.50 -10.25 -6.83
CA LEU A 54 4.96 -9.24 -5.92
C LEU A 54 4.51 -9.86 -4.58
N ILE A 55 3.83 -11.00 -4.63
CA ILE A 55 3.32 -11.68 -3.43
C ILE A 55 4.49 -12.15 -2.55
N GLU A 56 5.53 -12.71 -3.14
CA GLU A 56 6.73 -13.14 -2.42
C GLU A 56 7.46 -11.96 -1.76
N HIS A 57 7.50 -10.81 -2.43
CA HIS A 57 8.10 -9.61 -1.84
C HIS A 57 7.25 -9.04 -0.69
N LEU A 58 5.93 -9.12 -0.78
CA LEU A 58 5.03 -8.76 0.33
C LEU A 58 5.23 -9.70 1.52
N HIS A 59 5.40 -11.00 1.30
CA HIS A 59 5.75 -11.97 2.36
C HIS A 59 7.05 -11.60 3.07
N LEU A 60 8.10 -11.27 2.32
CA LEU A 60 9.39 -10.89 2.91
C LEU A 60 9.27 -9.69 3.85
N ILE A 61 8.49 -8.67 3.44
CA ILE A 61 8.26 -7.49 4.28
C ILE A 61 7.43 -7.87 5.51
N GLN A 62 6.34 -8.61 5.32
CA GLN A 62 5.47 -9.08 6.39
C GLN A 62 6.24 -9.94 7.42
N ASP A 63 7.03 -10.89 6.95
CA ASP A 63 7.78 -11.82 7.81
C ASP A 63 8.87 -11.09 8.62
N HIS A 64 9.49 -10.06 8.03
CA HIS A 64 10.55 -9.31 8.69
C HIS A 64 10.02 -8.28 9.70
N TYR A 65 8.95 -7.54 9.35
CA TYR A 65 8.43 -6.44 10.18
C TYR A 65 7.16 -6.81 10.96
N GLY A 66 6.58 -8.00 10.73
CA GLY A 66 5.31 -8.43 11.31
C GLY A 66 4.07 -7.72 10.71
N HIS A 67 4.29 -6.75 9.82
CA HIS A 67 3.24 -6.00 9.13
C HIS A 67 3.80 -5.30 7.90
N ILE A 68 2.94 -4.79 7.04
CA ILE A 68 3.31 -4.00 5.87
C ILE A 68 2.86 -2.56 6.07
N SER A 69 3.79 -1.64 6.32
CA SER A 69 3.46 -0.23 6.46
C SER A 69 3.11 0.41 5.10
N ALA A 70 2.35 1.49 5.13
CA ALA A 70 2.06 2.27 3.94
C ALA A 70 3.33 2.84 3.27
N ALA A 71 4.39 3.11 4.04
CA ALA A 71 5.70 3.53 3.53
C ALA A 71 6.41 2.38 2.79
N HIS A 72 6.39 1.16 3.35
CA HIS A 72 6.94 -0.04 2.69
C HIS A 72 6.21 -0.36 1.38
N LEU A 73 4.87 -0.20 1.31
CA LEU A 73 4.12 -0.39 0.07
C LEU A 73 4.54 0.61 -1.02
N ALA A 74 4.74 1.88 -0.66
CA ALA A 74 5.19 2.90 -1.60
C ALA A 74 6.62 2.62 -2.09
N ALA A 75 7.51 2.19 -1.19
CA ALA A 75 8.87 1.79 -1.51
C ALA A 75 8.91 0.56 -2.43
N LEU A 76 8.13 -0.48 -2.13
CA LEU A 76 8.03 -1.69 -2.95
C LEU A 76 7.48 -1.38 -4.34
N ALA A 77 6.43 -0.55 -4.43
CA ALA A 77 5.87 -0.11 -5.71
C ALA A 77 6.93 0.59 -6.59
N SER A 78 7.75 1.44 -5.98
CA SER A 78 8.86 2.12 -6.66
C SER A 78 9.93 1.15 -7.14
N GLU A 79 10.38 0.22 -6.28
CA GLU A 79 11.40 -0.78 -6.61
C GLU A 79 10.95 -1.71 -7.75
N MET A 80 9.70 -2.11 -7.75
CA MET A 80 9.13 -2.99 -8.77
C MET A 80 8.63 -2.25 -10.01
N LYS A 81 8.66 -0.90 -9.99
CA LYS A 81 8.10 -0.05 -11.07
C LYS A 81 6.62 -0.32 -11.36
N LEU A 82 5.86 -0.63 -10.31
CA LEU A 82 4.42 -0.85 -10.34
C LEU A 82 3.67 0.39 -9.82
N ALA A 83 2.38 0.50 -10.16
CA ALA A 83 1.53 1.52 -9.56
C ALA A 83 1.30 1.17 -8.07
N LEU A 84 1.32 2.18 -7.18
CA LEU A 84 1.04 1.98 -5.76
C LEU A 84 -0.33 1.35 -5.53
N THR A 85 -1.33 1.72 -6.33
CA THR A 85 -2.67 1.13 -6.28
C THR A 85 -2.66 -0.37 -6.54
N GLU A 86 -1.88 -0.84 -7.51
CA GLU A 86 -1.74 -2.26 -7.83
C GLU A 86 -1.11 -3.03 -6.66
N VAL A 87 -0.05 -2.51 -6.08
CA VAL A 87 0.61 -3.14 -4.93
C VAL A 87 -0.32 -3.15 -3.70
N TYR A 88 -1.05 -2.05 -3.47
CA TYR A 88 -2.02 -1.92 -2.38
C TYR A 88 -3.19 -2.90 -2.53
N GLU A 89 -3.75 -3.01 -3.73
CA GLU A 89 -4.86 -3.93 -4.03
C GLU A 89 -4.46 -5.39 -3.76
N VAL A 90 -3.27 -5.80 -4.21
CA VAL A 90 -2.77 -7.16 -3.93
C VAL A 90 -2.53 -7.36 -2.44
N ALA A 91 -1.88 -6.42 -1.75
CA ALA A 91 -1.59 -6.54 -0.32
C ALA A 91 -2.87 -6.59 0.54
N THR A 92 -3.94 -5.89 0.15
CA THR A 92 -5.20 -5.87 0.92
C THR A 92 -6.18 -6.96 0.52
N PHE A 93 -5.98 -7.60 -0.62
CA PHE A 93 -6.80 -8.73 -1.07
C PHE A 93 -6.62 -9.98 -0.19
N TYR A 94 -5.40 -10.26 0.21
CA TYR A 94 -5.08 -11.45 0.99
C TYR A 94 -5.19 -11.15 2.50
N ALA A 95 -6.03 -11.90 3.20
CA ALA A 95 -6.20 -11.78 4.67
C ALA A 95 -4.93 -12.12 5.47
N HIS A 96 -3.91 -12.67 4.83
CA HIS A 96 -2.62 -12.97 5.43
C HIS A 96 -1.80 -11.70 5.72
N PHE A 97 -1.89 -10.70 4.85
CA PHE A 97 -1.11 -9.47 4.99
C PHE A 97 -1.78 -8.48 5.94
N ASP A 98 -0.99 -7.94 6.84
CA ASP A 98 -1.40 -6.90 7.78
C ASP A 98 -0.92 -5.53 7.28
N VAL A 99 -1.74 -4.88 6.48
CA VAL A 99 -1.46 -3.54 5.94
C VAL A 99 -1.82 -2.49 6.98
N VAL A 100 -0.82 -1.75 7.46
CA VAL A 100 -0.96 -0.71 8.49
C VAL A 100 -0.84 0.67 7.86
N LYS A 101 -1.86 1.52 8.10
CA LYS A 101 -1.86 2.91 7.64
C LYS A 101 -1.00 3.79 8.54
N GLU A 102 -0.65 4.99 8.07
CA GLU A 102 0.23 5.92 8.80
C GLU A 102 -0.28 6.32 10.20
N SER A 103 -1.61 6.30 10.39
CA SER A 103 -2.26 6.67 11.66
C SER A 103 -2.56 5.48 12.56
N GLU A 104 -2.25 4.28 12.14
CA GLU A 104 -2.60 3.03 12.84
C GLU A 104 -1.35 2.47 13.54
N ALA A 105 -1.55 1.94 14.74
CA ALA A 105 -0.50 1.21 15.44
C ALA A 105 -0.28 -0.18 14.79
N PRO A 106 0.97 -0.67 14.74
CA PRO A 106 1.22 -2.02 14.27
C PRO A 106 0.49 -3.06 15.13
N PRO A 107 0.08 -4.19 14.52
CA PRO A 107 -0.58 -5.26 15.26
C PRO A 107 0.37 -5.86 16.31
N PRO A 108 -0.17 -6.50 17.35
CA PRO A 108 0.63 -7.30 18.27
C PRO A 108 1.43 -8.39 17.53
N PRO A 109 2.54 -8.87 18.10
CA PRO A 109 3.42 -9.84 17.45
C PRO A 109 2.75 -11.19 17.15
N VAL A 110 1.66 -11.49 17.86
CA VAL A 110 0.88 -12.72 17.66
C VAL A 110 -0.54 -12.37 17.22
N THR A 111 -0.95 -12.93 16.09
CA THR A 111 -2.32 -12.83 15.58
C THR A 111 -2.89 -14.22 15.41
N VAL A 112 -4.01 -14.50 16.10
CA VAL A 112 -4.79 -15.72 15.93
C VAL A 112 -5.91 -15.46 14.93
N ARG A 113 -5.93 -16.21 13.86
CA ARG A 113 -6.94 -16.15 12.81
C ARG A 113 -7.94 -17.30 13.00
N VAL A 114 -9.20 -16.98 13.18
CA VAL A 114 -10.29 -17.98 13.32
C VAL A 114 -11.12 -17.98 12.05
N CYS A 115 -11.22 -19.13 11.41
CA CYS A 115 -12.00 -19.28 10.18
C CYS A 115 -13.50 -19.10 10.46
N ASP A 116 -14.15 -18.22 9.69
CA ASP A 116 -15.60 -17.95 9.78
C ASP A 116 -16.39 -18.44 8.56
N SER A 117 -15.76 -19.24 7.70
CA SER A 117 -16.44 -19.85 6.55
C SER A 117 -17.46 -20.92 6.97
N LEU A 118 -18.36 -21.26 6.07
CA LEU A 118 -19.57 -22.03 6.35
C LEU A 118 -19.35 -23.26 7.23
N SER A 119 -18.41 -24.16 6.90
CA SER A 119 -18.13 -25.37 7.68
C SER A 119 -17.71 -25.06 9.12
N CYS A 120 -16.84 -24.04 9.29
CA CYS A 120 -16.37 -23.60 10.60
C CYS A 120 -17.48 -22.89 11.39
N ALA A 121 -18.33 -22.09 10.72
CA ALA A 121 -19.47 -21.44 11.33
C ALA A 121 -20.46 -22.48 11.90
N LEU A 122 -20.80 -23.50 11.11
CA LEU A 122 -21.65 -24.61 11.55
C LEU A 122 -21.01 -25.42 12.69
N ALA A 123 -19.69 -25.54 12.73
CA ALA A 123 -18.95 -26.21 13.79
C ALA A 123 -18.70 -25.33 15.03
N GLY A 124 -19.19 -24.09 15.06
CA GLY A 124 -19.15 -23.21 16.23
C GLY A 124 -17.94 -22.29 16.30
N SER A 125 -17.42 -21.81 15.16
CA SER A 125 -16.27 -20.86 15.11
C SER A 125 -16.55 -19.56 15.84
N GLU A 126 -17.78 -19.08 15.88
CA GLU A 126 -18.17 -17.88 16.65
C GLU A 126 -17.87 -18.05 18.14
N ARG A 127 -18.29 -19.20 18.69
CA ARG A 127 -18.02 -19.53 20.09
C ARG A 127 -16.51 -19.68 20.35
N LEU A 128 -15.76 -20.26 19.39
CA LEU A 128 -14.30 -20.37 19.47
C LEU A 128 -13.66 -18.97 19.50
N LEU A 129 -14.07 -18.07 18.59
CA LEU A 129 -13.59 -16.70 18.53
C LEU A 129 -13.74 -15.98 19.86
N GLU A 130 -14.92 -16.03 20.46
CA GLU A 130 -15.19 -15.42 21.76
C GLU A 130 -14.34 -16.02 22.89
N GLN A 131 -14.20 -17.35 22.93
CA GLN A 131 -13.40 -18.02 23.95
C GLN A 131 -11.92 -17.71 23.84
N VAL A 132 -11.36 -17.71 22.63
CA VAL A 132 -9.96 -17.41 22.37
C VAL A 132 -9.67 -15.95 22.72
N SER A 133 -10.52 -15.01 22.29
CA SER A 133 -10.37 -13.58 22.61
C SER A 133 -10.35 -13.31 24.13
N LYS A 134 -11.21 -14.01 24.90
CA LYS A 134 -11.26 -13.86 26.35
C LYS A 134 -10.04 -14.46 27.08
N ARG A 135 -9.44 -15.55 26.53
CA ARG A 135 -8.35 -16.30 27.19
C ARG A 135 -6.97 -15.72 26.91
N LEU A 136 -6.73 -15.16 25.72
CA LEU A 136 -5.38 -14.75 25.28
C LEU A 136 -4.99 -13.34 25.74
N GLY A 137 -5.94 -12.51 26.21
CA GLY A 137 -5.64 -11.17 26.71
C GLY A 137 -5.21 -10.18 25.62
N GLN A 138 -4.69 -9.01 26.05
CA GLN A 138 -4.42 -7.88 25.13
C GLN A 138 -3.15 -8.02 24.29
N GLY A 139 -2.26 -8.96 24.60
CA GLY A 139 -1.00 -9.16 23.88
C GLY A 139 -1.15 -9.96 22.57
N VAL A 140 -2.35 -10.46 22.28
CA VAL A 140 -2.65 -11.27 21.10
C VAL A 140 -3.86 -10.71 20.39
N ARG A 141 -3.72 -10.50 19.09
CA ARG A 141 -4.85 -10.10 18.24
C ARG A 141 -5.61 -11.32 17.78
N VAL A 142 -6.93 -11.36 17.99
CA VAL A 142 -7.80 -12.42 17.50
C VAL A 142 -8.72 -11.85 16.43
N VAL A 143 -8.68 -12.41 15.21
CA VAL A 143 -9.44 -11.92 14.06
C VAL A 143 -10.15 -13.04 13.32
N ARG A 144 -11.23 -12.69 12.63
CA ARG A 144 -11.88 -13.57 11.66
C ARG A 144 -11.02 -13.73 10.43
N ALA A 145 -11.06 -14.89 9.82
CA ALA A 145 -10.34 -15.15 8.59
C ALA A 145 -11.17 -16.00 7.61
N PRO A 146 -10.93 -15.87 6.31
CA PRO A 146 -11.54 -16.72 5.31
C PRO A 146 -11.09 -18.19 5.47
N CYS A 147 -11.65 -19.08 4.65
CA CYS A 147 -11.36 -20.50 4.69
C CYS A 147 -9.84 -20.77 4.53
N MET A 148 -9.29 -21.52 5.48
CA MET A 148 -7.88 -21.95 5.50
C MET A 148 -7.67 -23.35 4.92
N GLY A 149 -8.69 -23.96 4.33
CA GLY A 149 -8.59 -25.29 3.72
C GLY A 149 -8.71 -26.48 4.70
N ALA A 150 -8.86 -26.23 6.02
CA ALA A 150 -8.94 -27.27 7.04
C ALA A 150 -10.40 -27.59 7.45
N CYS A 151 -11.31 -27.72 6.49
CA CYS A 151 -12.75 -27.91 6.75
C CYS A 151 -13.06 -29.28 7.41
N ASP A 152 -12.20 -30.26 7.25
CA ASP A 152 -12.25 -31.57 7.92
C ASP A 152 -11.97 -31.50 9.44
N ARG A 153 -11.37 -30.41 9.88
CA ARG A 153 -11.02 -30.12 11.28
C ARG A 153 -11.72 -28.89 11.84
N ALA A 154 -12.89 -28.59 11.30
CA ALA A 154 -13.66 -27.42 11.75
C ALA A 154 -14.07 -27.55 13.24
N PRO A 155 -14.04 -26.43 14.01
CA PRO A 155 -13.64 -25.08 13.63
C PRO A 155 -12.11 -24.91 13.61
N ALA A 156 -11.56 -24.30 12.53
CA ALA A 156 -10.14 -24.14 12.33
C ALA A 156 -9.64 -22.75 12.77
N CYS A 157 -8.44 -22.70 13.33
CA CYS A 157 -7.70 -21.47 13.62
C CYS A 157 -6.20 -21.65 13.32
N ALA A 158 -5.51 -20.52 13.06
CA ALA A 158 -4.08 -20.44 12.80
C ALA A 158 -3.45 -19.23 13.51
#